data_f5c890a65936da84ec0cf04676e548d2
#
_entry.id   f5c890a65936da84ec0cf04676e548d2
#
_cell.length_a   1.000
_cell.length_b   1.000
_cell.length_c   1.000
_cell.angle_alpha   90.00
_cell.angle_beta   90.00
_cell.angle_gamma   90.00
#
_symmetry.space_group_name_H-M   'P 1'
#
loop_
_entity.id
_entity.type
_entity.pdbx_description
1 polymer ?
#
loop_
_entity_poly.entity_id
_entity_poly.type
_entity_poly.pdbx_seq_one_letter_code
_entity_poly.pdbx_strand_id
1 'polypeptide(L)'
;MTTVTAPMIRARKGGAKIRMTTAYDYPTARIADRAGADIILVGDSVANVVLGHDDTLSVNVDVMVHHTAAVARAEPRALIVGDMPWMSYHVSPEETVLNAARLVRDGGASAVKLEGGRKRVEMIDAVVDAEIPVMGHLGLTPQSVKAMGGYRVQGKEAQAAYEMISDAIALVDAGVFSIVLEGVPDRVAQIITAEVPVPTIGIGAGAGCDGQVLVIHDVLGLGGGEYLPKFVRPYANLADDAVEALERFFDDVETGVFPSADETYHMPDESFEILRGLSESETIVEF
;
A
#
# COMPACT_ATOMS: atom_id res chain seq x y z
N MET A 1 -11.57 19.88 4.13
CA MET A 1 -11.99 18.66 4.87
C MET A 1 -10.86 18.27 5.80
N THR A 2 -11.15 17.74 6.99
CA THR A 2 -10.14 17.43 8.00
C THR A 2 -9.36 16.17 7.63
N THR A 3 -8.02 16.20 7.69
CA THR A 3 -7.15 15.05 7.49
C THR A 3 -7.33 14.05 8.64
N VAL A 4 -7.38 12.76 8.33
CA VAL A 4 -7.48 11.68 9.31
C VAL A 4 -6.14 11.51 10.04
N THR A 5 -6.18 11.37 11.36
CA THR A 5 -4.99 11.22 12.21
C THR A 5 -5.02 9.90 12.98
N ALA A 6 -3.86 9.45 13.48
CA ALA A 6 -3.76 8.22 14.27
C ALA A 6 -4.67 8.25 15.54
N PRO A 7 -4.76 9.36 16.32
CA PRO A 7 -5.74 9.45 17.41
C PRO A 7 -7.19 9.32 16.95
N MET A 8 -7.56 9.86 15.77
CA MET A 8 -8.92 9.70 15.22
C MET A 8 -9.21 8.25 14.85
N ILE A 9 -8.24 7.52 14.31
CA ILE A 9 -8.37 6.09 14.05
C ILE A 9 -8.51 5.33 15.37
N ARG A 10 -7.65 5.58 16.36
CA ARG A 10 -7.73 4.95 17.69
C ARG A 10 -9.11 5.12 18.33
N ALA A 11 -9.70 6.29 18.19
CA ALA A 11 -11.03 6.60 18.74
C ALA A 11 -12.19 5.84 18.06
N ARG A 12 -11.95 5.15 16.93
CA ARG A 12 -12.96 4.33 16.23
C ARG A 12 -13.08 2.90 16.77
N LYS A 13 -12.37 2.56 17.83
CA LYS A 13 -12.52 1.25 18.48
C LYS A 13 -13.97 0.92 18.79
N GLY A 14 -14.48 -0.21 18.30
CA GLY A 14 -15.85 -0.65 18.48
C GLY A 14 -16.93 0.21 17.78
N GLY A 15 -16.53 1.20 16.98
CA GLY A 15 -17.42 2.10 16.26
C GLY A 15 -17.57 1.77 14.77
N ALA A 16 -17.67 2.82 13.95
CA ALA A 16 -17.78 2.66 12.49
C ALA A 16 -16.55 1.96 11.91
N LYS A 17 -16.76 1.02 11.01
CA LYS A 17 -15.68 0.22 10.38
C LYS A 17 -14.66 1.11 9.68
N ILE A 18 -13.39 0.82 9.92
CA ILE A 18 -12.24 1.50 9.31
C ILE A 18 -11.98 0.89 7.94
N ARG A 19 -11.94 1.75 6.92
CA ARG A 19 -11.69 1.37 5.53
C ARG A 19 -10.24 1.65 5.20
N MET A 20 -9.47 0.60 4.95
CA MET A 20 -8.07 0.71 4.65
C MET A 20 -7.75 -0.02 3.33
N THR A 21 -6.89 0.56 2.53
CA THR A 21 -6.32 -0.09 1.34
C THR A 21 -4.88 0.36 1.17
N THR A 22 -4.12 -0.34 0.31
CA THR A 22 -2.78 0.12 -0.06
C THR A 22 -2.82 1.15 -1.17
N ALA A 23 -1.76 1.94 -1.32
CA ALA A 23 -1.42 2.67 -2.54
C ALA A 23 0.10 2.83 -2.60
N TYR A 24 0.65 2.97 -3.81
CA TYR A 24 2.11 2.96 -4.02
C TYR A 24 2.59 4.13 -4.87
N ASP A 25 1.67 4.94 -5.38
CA ASP A 25 1.96 6.09 -6.24
C ASP A 25 0.88 7.18 -6.11
N TYR A 26 1.12 8.30 -6.80
CA TYR A 26 0.21 9.44 -6.82
C TYR A 26 -1.20 9.10 -7.35
N PRO A 27 -1.39 8.43 -8.52
CA PRO A 27 -2.73 8.15 -9.04
C PRO A 27 -3.51 7.16 -8.16
N THR A 28 -2.88 6.09 -7.67
CA THR A 28 -3.55 5.11 -6.81
C THR A 28 -3.93 5.71 -5.44
N ALA A 29 -3.11 6.61 -4.88
CA ALA A 29 -3.44 7.36 -3.67
C ALA A 29 -4.69 8.23 -3.86
N ARG A 30 -4.79 8.94 -4.99
CA ARG A 30 -5.98 9.73 -5.33
C ARG A 30 -7.24 8.89 -5.50
N ILE A 31 -7.11 7.72 -6.12
CA ILE A 31 -8.23 6.77 -6.27
C ILE A 31 -8.71 6.33 -4.88
N ALA A 32 -7.80 5.88 -4.01
CA ALA A 32 -8.11 5.43 -2.67
C ALA A 32 -8.77 6.53 -1.82
N ASP A 33 -8.24 7.75 -1.82
CA ASP A 33 -8.80 8.88 -1.05
C ASP A 33 -10.19 9.30 -1.58
N ARG A 34 -10.37 9.39 -2.90
CA ARG A 34 -11.68 9.69 -3.53
C ARG A 34 -12.72 8.61 -3.25
N ALA A 35 -12.30 7.34 -3.14
CA ALA A 35 -13.16 6.24 -2.73
C ALA A 35 -13.52 6.27 -1.23
N GLY A 36 -12.89 7.16 -0.45
CA GLY A 36 -13.18 7.39 0.95
C GLY A 36 -12.43 6.46 1.89
N ALA A 37 -11.20 6.07 1.56
CA ALA A 37 -10.32 5.38 2.49
C ALA A 37 -10.08 6.24 3.75
N ASP A 38 -10.05 5.58 4.91
CA ASP A 38 -9.68 6.20 6.18
C ASP A 38 -8.16 6.12 6.41
N ILE A 39 -7.55 5.03 5.91
CA ILE A 39 -6.11 4.78 5.95
C ILE A 39 -5.62 4.35 4.56
N ILE A 40 -4.50 4.90 4.13
CA ILE A 40 -3.72 4.43 2.99
C ILE A 40 -2.41 3.86 3.51
N LEU A 41 -2.18 2.57 3.27
CA LEU A 41 -0.93 1.89 3.59
C LEU A 41 -0.01 1.91 2.37
N VAL A 42 1.18 2.46 2.54
CA VAL A 42 2.26 2.20 1.59
C VAL A 42 2.98 0.95 2.07
N GLY A 43 2.48 -0.21 1.63
CA GLY A 43 2.92 -1.52 2.09
C GLY A 43 4.20 -2.00 1.40
N ASP A 44 4.98 -2.83 2.08
CA ASP A 44 6.12 -3.53 1.48
C ASP A 44 5.70 -4.55 0.41
N SER A 45 4.39 -4.88 0.33
CA SER A 45 3.77 -5.58 -0.80
C SER A 45 3.99 -4.89 -2.15
N VAL A 46 4.47 -3.63 -2.17
CA VAL A 46 5.01 -2.96 -3.37
C VAL A 46 6.02 -3.83 -4.10
N ALA A 47 6.82 -4.61 -3.35
CA ALA A 47 7.78 -5.56 -3.91
C ALA A 47 7.11 -6.53 -4.89
N ASN A 48 5.98 -7.10 -4.50
CA ASN A 48 5.28 -8.09 -5.33
C ASN A 48 4.45 -7.42 -6.44
N VAL A 49 3.57 -6.47 -6.08
CA VAL A 49 2.50 -6.01 -6.98
C VAL A 49 2.93 -4.86 -7.92
N VAL A 50 4.04 -4.18 -7.63
CA VAL A 50 4.58 -3.08 -8.45
C VAL A 50 5.93 -3.44 -9.03
N LEU A 51 6.84 -4.02 -8.23
CA LEU A 51 8.22 -4.28 -8.63
C LEU A 51 8.45 -5.72 -9.17
N GLY A 52 7.45 -6.62 -9.03
CA GLY A 52 7.49 -7.98 -9.59
C GLY A 52 8.44 -8.94 -8.87
N HIS A 53 8.76 -8.69 -7.59
CA HIS A 53 9.55 -9.59 -6.77
C HIS A 53 8.70 -10.72 -6.19
N ASP A 54 9.32 -11.88 -5.92
CA ASP A 54 8.64 -13.05 -5.36
C ASP A 54 8.23 -12.89 -3.89
N ASP A 55 8.95 -12.05 -3.14
CA ASP A 55 8.69 -11.77 -1.72
C ASP A 55 8.91 -10.29 -1.37
N THR A 56 8.52 -9.89 -0.15
CA THR A 56 8.65 -8.51 0.33
C THR A 56 10.05 -8.19 0.88
N LEU A 57 10.96 -9.17 0.92
CA LEU A 57 12.28 -9.01 1.57
C LEU A 57 13.28 -8.19 0.74
N SER A 58 13.01 -8.01 -0.55
CA SER A 58 13.90 -7.31 -1.47
C SER A 58 13.81 -5.80 -1.43
N VAL A 59 12.77 -5.23 -0.82
CA VAL A 59 12.63 -3.77 -0.68
C VAL A 59 13.30 -3.27 0.59
N ASN A 60 13.90 -2.08 0.49
CA ASN A 60 14.59 -1.41 1.57
C ASN A 60 13.89 -0.08 1.93
N VAL A 61 14.43 0.63 2.92
CA VAL A 61 13.88 1.92 3.38
C VAL A 61 13.84 2.97 2.27
N ASP A 62 14.82 3.00 1.35
CA ASP A 62 14.85 3.97 0.25
C ASP A 62 13.68 3.78 -0.71
N VAL A 63 13.37 2.53 -1.05
CA VAL A 63 12.21 2.17 -1.87
C VAL A 63 10.92 2.58 -1.18
N MET A 64 10.79 2.28 0.12
CA MET A 64 9.59 2.63 0.88
C MET A 64 9.41 4.13 1.02
N VAL A 65 10.48 4.89 1.25
CA VAL A 65 10.46 6.37 1.26
C VAL A 65 10.03 6.91 -0.10
N HIS A 66 10.56 6.37 -1.21
CA HIS A 66 10.19 6.79 -2.56
C HIS A 66 8.69 6.66 -2.83
N HIS A 67 8.12 5.48 -2.57
CA HIS A 67 6.70 5.22 -2.78
C HIS A 67 5.82 6.01 -1.80
N THR A 68 6.23 6.13 -0.54
CA THR A 68 5.51 6.92 0.47
C THR A 68 5.46 8.39 0.05
N ALA A 69 6.56 8.97 -0.44
CA ALA A 69 6.61 10.33 -0.94
C ALA A 69 5.71 10.53 -2.19
N ALA A 70 5.61 9.52 -3.06
CA ALA A 70 4.71 9.57 -4.21
C ALA A 70 3.22 9.61 -3.77
N VAL A 71 2.85 8.82 -2.77
CA VAL A 71 1.51 8.80 -2.16
C VAL A 71 1.23 10.13 -1.43
N ALA A 72 2.20 10.65 -0.65
CA ALA A 72 2.05 11.88 0.12
C ALA A 72 1.81 13.11 -0.79
N ARG A 73 2.41 13.17 -1.98
CA ARG A 73 2.16 14.24 -2.96
C ARG A 73 0.71 14.31 -3.46
N ALA A 74 -0.07 13.25 -3.29
CA ALA A 74 -1.50 13.28 -3.61
C ALA A 74 -2.33 14.04 -2.55
N GLU A 75 -1.72 14.43 -1.43
CA GLU A 75 -2.35 15.15 -0.31
C GLU A 75 -3.67 14.50 0.14
N PRO A 76 -3.72 13.17 0.37
CA PRO A 76 -4.95 12.50 0.71
C PRO A 76 -5.46 12.97 2.09
N ARG A 77 -6.78 12.91 2.31
CA ARG A 77 -7.37 13.08 3.64
C ARG A 77 -7.12 11.87 4.53
N ALA A 78 -6.99 10.69 3.91
CA ALA A 78 -6.67 9.44 4.60
C ALA A 78 -5.35 9.53 5.36
N LEU A 79 -5.26 8.84 6.50
CA LEU A 79 -4.01 8.68 7.23
C LEU A 79 -3.01 7.87 6.38
N ILE A 80 -1.85 8.44 6.08
CA ILE A 80 -0.77 7.72 5.38
C ILE A 80 0.05 6.96 6.41
N VAL A 81 0.11 5.63 6.24
CA VAL A 81 0.95 4.73 7.03
C VAL A 81 2.04 4.17 6.13
N GLY A 82 3.31 4.44 6.46
CA GLY A 82 4.46 3.86 5.77
C GLY A 82 4.88 2.54 6.41
N ASP A 83 5.05 1.49 5.61
CA ASP A 83 5.50 0.20 6.10
C ASP A 83 7.01 0.19 6.29
N MET A 84 7.47 -0.24 7.46
CA MET A 84 8.89 -0.46 7.72
C MET A 84 9.31 -1.80 7.09
N PRO A 85 10.22 -1.80 6.11
CA PRO A 85 10.59 -3.03 5.41
C PRO A 85 11.45 -3.94 6.28
N TRP A 86 11.59 -5.19 5.85
CA TRP A 86 12.43 -6.17 6.55
C TRP A 86 13.83 -5.64 6.81
N MET A 87 14.39 -5.96 7.98
CA MET A 87 15.67 -5.48 8.53
C MET A 87 15.76 -4.00 8.92
N SER A 88 14.73 -3.19 8.69
CA SER A 88 14.75 -1.78 9.10
C SER A 88 14.42 -1.54 10.58
N TYR A 89 13.95 -2.59 11.29
CA TYR A 89 13.57 -2.55 12.72
C TYR A 89 13.97 -3.83 13.48
N HIS A 90 15.07 -4.48 13.06
CA HIS A 90 15.51 -5.75 13.64
C HIS A 90 16.84 -5.65 14.36
N VAL A 91 17.60 -4.58 14.16
CA VAL A 91 19.00 -4.44 14.60
C VAL A 91 19.05 -3.77 15.97
N SER A 92 18.49 -2.57 16.10
CA SER A 92 18.44 -1.84 17.36
C SER A 92 17.26 -0.85 17.42
N PRO A 93 16.85 -0.40 18.62
CA PRO A 93 15.86 0.67 18.77
C PRO A 93 16.26 1.97 18.06
N GLU A 94 17.52 2.39 18.16
CA GLU A 94 18.03 3.63 17.55
C GLU A 94 17.93 3.58 16.03
N GLU A 95 18.34 2.47 15.40
CA GLU A 95 18.21 2.28 13.96
C GLU A 95 16.75 2.26 13.52
N THR A 96 15.89 1.63 14.32
CA THR A 96 14.44 1.59 14.08
C THR A 96 13.84 3.00 14.06
N VAL A 97 14.17 3.84 15.04
CA VAL A 97 13.74 5.24 15.10
C VAL A 97 14.22 6.04 13.90
N LEU A 98 15.50 5.89 13.53
CA LEU A 98 16.06 6.58 12.35
C LEU A 98 15.34 6.19 11.05
N ASN A 99 15.04 4.91 10.85
CA ASN A 99 14.33 4.41 9.68
C ASN A 99 12.87 4.87 9.67
N ALA A 100 12.18 4.82 10.82
CA ALA A 100 10.82 5.36 10.96
C ALA A 100 10.77 6.87 10.67
N ALA A 101 11.72 7.63 11.19
CA ALA A 101 11.82 9.06 10.94
C ALA A 101 12.04 9.41 9.46
N ARG A 102 12.72 8.56 8.69
CA ARG A 102 12.87 8.72 7.23
C ARG A 102 11.53 8.58 6.52
N LEU A 103 10.72 7.59 6.88
CA LEU A 103 9.38 7.41 6.30
C LEU A 103 8.47 8.60 6.59
N VAL A 104 8.58 9.21 7.79
CA VAL A 104 7.80 10.38 8.17
C VAL A 104 8.35 11.65 7.51
N ARG A 105 9.62 11.96 7.69
CA ARG A 105 10.23 13.22 7.26
C ARG A 105 10.42 13.28 5.74
N ASP A 106 10.99 12.22 5.15
CA ASP A 106 11.38 12.19 3.74
C ASP A 106 10.27 11.58 2.88
N GLY A 107 9.51 10.63 3.44
CA GLY A 107 8.37 9.99 2.78
C GLY A 107 7.03 10.70 2.97
N GLY A 108 6.88 11.53 3.99
CA GLY A 108 5.61 12.22 4.29
C GLY A 108 4.54 11.32 4.91
N ALA A 109 4.90 10.16 5.49
CA ALA A 109 3.99 9.34 6.28
C ALA A 109 3.58 10.05 7.57
N SER A 110 2.37 9.78 8.05
CA SER A 110 1.86 10.27 9.34
C SER A 110 1.97 9.22 10.45
N ALA A 111 2.29 7.98 10.09
CA ALA A 111 2.49 6.85 10.98
C ALA A 111 3.32 5.78 10.27
N VAL A 112 3.86 4.83 11.03
CA VAL A 112 4.58 3.67 10.46
C VAL A 112 3.91 2.36 10.87
N LYS A 113 4.10 1.29 10.08
CA LYS A 113 3.70 -0.07 10.42
C LYS A 113 4.95 -0.95 10.52
N LEU A 114 4.95 -1.89 11.45
CA LEU A 114 5.97 -2.94 11.54
C LEU A 114 5.36 -4.26 12.02
N GLU A 115 6.03 -5.37 11.68
CA GLU A 115 5.55 -6.73 11.89
C GLU A 115 6.19 -7.39 13.11
N GLY A 116 5.37 -8.16 13.84
CA GLY A 116 5.77 -9.00 14.94
C GLY A 116 5.16 -8.60 16.28
N GLY A 117 5.21 -9.54 17.22
CA GLY A 117 4.65 -9.41 18.58
C GLY A 117 5.67 -8.92 19.59
N ARG A 118 5.67 -9.53 20.78
CA ARG A 118 6.52 -9.18 21.95
C ARG A 118 8.02 -9.00 21.65
N LYS A 119 8.54 -9.66 20.61
CA LYS A 119 9.93 -9.50 20.15
C LYS A 119 10.23 -8.11 19.57
N ARG A 120 9.20 -7.30 19.30
CA ARG A 120 9.31 -5.96 18.71
C ARG A 120 8.92 -4.84 19.66
N VAL A 121 8.52 -5.17 20.89
CA VAL A 121 8.08 -4.19 21.89
C VAL A 121 9.12 -3.10 22.12
N GLU A 122 10.39 -3.46 22.31
CA GLU A 122 11.47 -2.48 22.52
C GLU A 122 11.62 -1.49 21.34
N MET A 123 11.50 -1.97 20.12
CA MET A 123 11.54 -1.15 18.90
C MET A 123 10.33 -0.25 18.75
N ILE A 124 9.15 -0.79 19.07
CA ILE A 124 7.88 -0.04 19.03
C ILE A 124 7.89 1.08 20.06
N ASP A 125 8.28 0.75 21.29
CA ASP A 125 8.37 1.69 22.41
C ASP A 125 9.29 2.86 22.08
N ALA A 126 10.47 2.59 21.50
CA ALA A 126 11.41 3.61 21.08
C ALA A 126 10.84 4.53 19.96
N VAL A 127 10.10 3.98 19.00
CA VAL A 127 9.47 4.76 17.93
C VAL A 127 8.31 5.61 18.47
N VAL A 128 7.51 5.05 19.40
CA VAL A 128 6.41 5.78 20.07
C VAL A 128 6.97 6.89 20.98
N ASP A 129 8.07 6.64 21.70
CA ASP A 129 8.77 7.66 22.52
C ASP A 129 9.36 8.78 21.67
N ALA A 130 9.72 8.48 20.42
CA ALA A 130 10.12 9.48 19.42
C ALA A 130 8.92 10.22 18.77
N GLU A 131 7.71 10.10 19.34
CA GLU A 131 6.47 10.77 18.90
C GLU A 131 5.97 10.35 17.51
N ILE A 132 6.38 9.17 17.01
CA ILE A 132 5.91 8.61 15.75
C ILE A 132 4.82 7.57 16.03
N PRO A 133 3.56 7.75 15.52
CA PRO A 133 2.50 6.76 15.72
C PRO A 133 2.82 5.44 15.05
N VAL A 134 2.63 4.32 15.76
CA VAL A 134 2.93 2.97 15.29
C VAL A 134 1.65 2.14 15.13
N MET A 135 1.52 1.46 13.99
CA MET A 135 0.56 0.39 13.72
C MET A 135 1.28 -0.95 13.86
N GLY A 136 0.79 -1.83 14.74
CA GLY A 136 1.31 -3.20 14.87
C GLY A 136 0.79 -4.12 13.77
N HIS A 137 1.46 -5.27 13.57
CA HIS A 137 1.00 -6.29 12.63
C HIS A 137 1.29 -7.70 13.17
N LEU A 138 0.24 -8.50 13.34
CA LEU A 138 0.29 -9.87 13.89
C LEU A 138 -0.36 -10.88 12.94
N GLY A 139 -0.05 -12.14 13.17
CA GLY A 139 -0.56 -13.28 12.41
C GLY A 139 0.44 -13.71 11.34
N LEU A 140 0.01 -13.84 10.10
CA LEU A 140 0.91 -14.00 8.98
C LEU A 140 1.66 -12.68 8.80
N THR A 141 2.97 -12.74 8.94
CA THR A 141 3.88 -11.62 8.73
C THR A 141 4.72 -11.94 7.48
N PRO A 142 4.43 -11.32 6.32
CA PRO A 142 5.12 -11.62 5.06
C PRO A 142 6.65 -11.52 5.16
N GLN A 143 7.17 -10.59 5.94
CA GLN A 143 8.61 -10.45 6.18
C GLN A 143 9.24 -11.65 6.91
N SER A 144 8.44 -12.46 7.58
CA SER A 144 8.89 -13.68 8.27
C SER A 144 8.69 -14.96 7.44
N VAL A 145 8.32 -14.85 6.17
CA VAL A 145 7.92 -15.98 5.30
C VAL A 145 8.97 -17.09 5.25
N LYS A 146 10.26 -16.76 5.24
CA LYS A 146 11.35 -17.75 5.25
C LYS A 146 11.46 -18.48 6.58
N ALA A 147 11.28 -17.77 7.68
CA ALA A 147 11.28 -18.38 9.03
C ALA A 147 10.02 -19.23 9.28
N MET A 148 8.88 -18.84 8.70
CA MET A 148 7.61 -19.60 8.78
C MET A 148 7.55 -20.78 7.82
N GLY A 149 8.45 -20.88 6.87
CA GLY A 149 8.43 -21.91 5.82
C GLY A 149 7.29 -21.76 4.82
N GLY A 150 6.87 -20.52 4.52
CA GLY A 150 5.84 -20.16 3.57
C GLY A 150 4.67 -19.38 4.17
N TYR A 151 3.75 -18.93 3.31
CA TYR A 151 2.55 -18.20 3.71
C TYR A 151 1.52 -19.16 4.33
N ARG A 152 1.36 -19.10 5.66
CA ARG A 152 0.46 -20.01 6.41
C ARG A 152 -0.36 -19.22 7.41
N VAL A 153 -1.64 -19.58 7.54
CA VAL A 153 -2.54 -19.07 8.59
C VAL A 153 -1.94 -19.38 9.95
N GLN A 154 -1.80 -18.36 10.79
CA GLN A 154 -1.21 -18.42 12.12
C GLN A 154 -2.31 -18.52 13.21
N GLY A 155 -1.98 -19.09 14.38
CA GLY A 155 -2.93 -19.17 15.50
C GLY A 155 -4.01 -20.25 15.37
N LYS A 156 -3.79 -21.31 14.60
CA LYS A 156 -4.75 -22.43 14.50
C LYS A 156 -4.79 -23.30 15.76
N GLU A 157 -3.65 -23.48 16.41
CA GLU A 157 -3.55 -24.26 17.65
C GLU A 157 -3.78 -23.34 18.85
N ALA A 158 -4.40 -23.87 19.90
CA ALA A 158 -4.80 -23.10 21.09
C ALA A 158 -3.62 -22.36 21.72
N GLN A 159 -2.44 -22.99 21.81
CA GLN A 159 -1.25 -22.37 22.38
C GLN A 159 -0.78 -21.20 21.48
N ALA A 160 -0.73 -21.39 20.18
CA ALA A 160 -0.34 -20.34 19.23
C ALA A 160 -1.35 -19.16 19.22
N ALA A 161 -2.64 -19.45 19.40
CA ALA A 161 -3.66 -18.41 19.56
C ALA A 161 -3.46 -17.61 20.86
N TYR A 162 -3.20 -18.29 21.96
CA TYR A 162 -2.91 -17.65 23.25
C TYR A 162 -1.67 -16.75 23.19
N GLU A 163 -0.58 -17.22 22.56
CA GLU A 163 0.62 -16.42 22.34
C GLU A 163 0.33 -15.16 21.51
N MET A 164 -0.50 -15.27 20.46
CA MET A 164 -0.87 -14.14 19.62
C MET A 164 -1.74 -13.11 20.38
N ILE A 165 -2.65 -13.55 21.25
CA ILE A 165 -3.41 -12.66 22.14
C ILE A 165 -2.45 -11.93 23.09
N SER A 166 -1.50 -12.65 23.69
CA SER A 166 -0.46 -12.06 24.54
C SER A 166 0.42 -11.06 23.79
N ASP A 167 0.74 -11.36 22.53
CA ASP A 167 1.47 -10.44 21.65
C ASP A 167 0.67 -9.16 21.38
N ALA A 168 -0.64 -9.27 21.12
CA ALA A 168 -1.50 -8.11 20.88
C ALA A 168 -1.58 -7.17 22.10
N ILE A 169 -1.69 -7.74 23.32
CA ILE A 169 -1.69 -6.98 24.58
C ILE A 169 -0.34 -6.25 24.72
N ALA A 170 0.77 -6.94 24.52
CA ALA A 170 2.10 -6.35 24.65
C ALA A 170 2.35 -5.20 23.63
N LEU A 171 1.82 -5.33 22.41
CA LEU A 171 1.89 -4.24 21.43
C LEU A 171 1.09 -3.00 21.88
N VAL A 172 -0.08 -3.22 22.50
CA VAL A 172 -0.89 -2.11 23.05
C VAL A 172 -0.15 -1.42 24.20
N ASP A 173 0.47 -2.19 25.09
CA ASP A 173 1.26 -1.66 26.21
C ASP A 173 2.47 -0.83 25.69
N ALA A 174 3.06 -1.22 24.56
CA ALA A 174 4.10 -0.47 23.86
C ALA A 174 3.57 0.76 23.07
N GLY A 175 2.27 1.05 23.10
CA GLY A 175 1.69 2.28 22.61
C GLY A 175 1.21 2.29 21.16
N VAL A 176 1.02 1.14 20.48
CA VAL A 176 0.45 1.12 19.14
C VAL A 176 -0.95 1.73 19.09
N PHE A 177 -1.30 2.45 18.02
CA PHE A 177 -2.63 3.05 17.87
C PHE A 177 -3.65 2.10 17.22
N SER A 178 -3.19 1.07 16.50
CA SER A 178 -4.01 0.00 15.91
C SER A 178 -3.16 -1.22 15.60
N ILE A 179 -3.80 -2.37 15.32
CA ILE A 179 -3.12 -3.63 15.00
C ILE A 179 -3.75 -4.25 13.75
N VAL A 180 -2.91 -4.58 12.75
CA VAL A 180 -3.31 -5.43 11.61
C VAL A 180 -3.27 -6.89 12.07
N LEU A 181 -4.32 -7.65 11.71
CA LEU A 181 -4.42 -9.09 11.91
C LEU A 181 -4.51 -9.76 10.54
N GLU A 182 -3.43 -10.42 10.11
CA GLU A 182 -3.36 -11.07 8.80
C GLU A 182 -3.36 -12.59 8.92
N GLY A 183 -4.22 -13.26 8.11
CA GLY A 183 -4.27 -14.71 8.06
C GLY A 183 -4.47 -15.36 9.43
N VAL A 184 -5.36 -14.80 10.25
CA VAL A 184 -5.69 -15.25 11.59
C VAL A 184 -7.09 -15.88 11.58
N PRO A 185 -7.33 -17.03 12.26
CA PRO A 185 -8.68 -17.57 12.39
C PRO A 185 -9.66 -16.52 12.96
N ASP A 186 -10.84 -16.44 12.39
CA ASP A 186 -11.87 -15.43 12.70
C ASP A 186 -12.19 -15.33 14.21
N ARG A 187 -12.29 -16.48 14.91
CA ARG A 187 -12.55 -16.53 16.36
C ARG A 187 -11.40 -15.98 17.18
N VAL A 188 -10.15 -16.21 16.76
CA VAL A 188 -8.96 -15.65 17.43
C VAL A 188 -8.93 -14.14 17.21
N ALA A 189 -9.17 -13.69 16.00
CA ALA A 189 -9.25 -12.26 15.69
C ALA A 189 -10.37 -11.55 16.48
N GLN A 190 -11.53 -12.19 16.69
CA GLN A 190 -12.61 -11.68 17.54
C GLN A 190 -12.19 -11.53 19.00
N ILE A 191 -11.48 -12.53 19.56
CA ILE A 191 -10.96 -12.47 20.93
C ILE A 191 -9.97 -11.32 21.06
N ILE A 192 -8.98 -11.22 20.15
CA ILE A 192 -8.01 -10.12 20.16
C ILE A 192 -8.73 -8.78 20.07
N THR A 193 -9.69 -8.66 19.15
CA THR A 193 -10.47 -7.42 18.98
C THR A 193 -11.23 -7.03 20.24
N ALA A 194 -11.75 -7.98 21.00
CA ALA A 194 -12.45 -7.71 22.25
C ALA A 194 -11.50 -7.31 23.40
N GLU A 195 -10.32 -7.91 23.45
CA GLU A 195 -9.35 -7.72 24.55
C GLU A 195 -8.56 -6.42 24.44
N VAL A 196 -8.28 -5.94 23.20
CA VAL A 196 -7.43 -4.76 23.03
C VAL A 196 -8.24 -3.46 22.94
N PRO A 197 -7.78 -2.35 23.56
CA PRO A 197 -8.47 -1.06 23.55
C PRO A 197 -8.19 -0.23 22.27
N VAL A 198 -7.45 -0.78 21.30
CA VAL A 198 -7.15 -0.14 20.03
C VAL A 198 -7.86 -0.87 18.88
N PRO A 199 -8.17 -0.20 17.75
CA PRO A 199 -8.80 -0.86 16.62
C PRO A 199 -7.94 -1.95 16.02
N THR A 200 -8.58 -3.07 15.61
CA THR A 200 -7.97 -4.12 14.81
C THR A 200 -8.40 -3.99 13.35
N ILE A 201 -7.47 -4.21 12.42
CA ILE A 201 -7.69 -4.17 10.97
C ILE A 201 -7.44 -5.57 10.42
N GLY A 202 -8.47 -6.21 9.90
CA GLY A 202 -8.37 -7.58 9.38
C GLY A 202 -7.95 -7.64 7.92
N ILE A 203 -7.13 -8.64 7.59
CA ILE A 203 -6.90 -9.14 6.24
C ILE A 203 -6.84 -10.66 6.31
N GLY A 204 -7.87 -11.34 5.80
CA GLY A 204 -7.99 -12.78 6.01
C GLY A 204 -8.19 -13.19 7.48
N ALA A 205 -8.81 -12.30 8.30
CA ALA A 205 -9.05 -12.52 9.73
C ALA A 205 -10.55 -12.48 10.09
N GLY A 206 -11.43 -12.57 9.11
CA GLY A 206 -12.88 -12.53 9.29
C GLY A 206 -13.44 -11.13 9.53
N ALA A 207 -14.76 -11.02 9.68
CA ALA A 207 -15.49 -9.77 9.78
C ALA A 207 -15.51 -9.14 11.20
N GLY A 208 -14.93 -9.83 12.20
CA GLY A 208 -14.98 -9.43 13.60
C GLY A 208 -14.07 -8.25 13.97
N CYS A 209 -13.13 -7.87 13.12
CA CYS A 209 -12.23 -6.74 13.33
C CYS A 209 -12.95 -5.38 13.19
N ASP A 210 -12.35 -4.31 13.74
CA ASP A 210 -12.87 -2.95 13.66
C ASP A 210 -12.75 -2.33 12.26
N GLY A 211 -11.87 -2.88 11.42
CA GLY A 211 -11.69 -2.47 10.03
C GLY A 211 -11.19 -3.62 9.15
N GLN A 212 -11.02 -3.34 7.85
CA GLN A 212 -10.47 -4.29 6.87
C GLN A 212 -9.48 -3.58 5.96
N VAL A 213 -8.47 -4.33 5.50
CA VAL A 213 -7.52 -3.90 4.47
C VAL A 213 -7.41 -4.96 3.38
N LEU A 214 -7.25 -4.52 2.14
CA LEU A 214 -6.78 -5.33 1.02
C LEU A 214 -5.79 -4.52 0.19
N VAL A 215 -4.91 -5.22 -0.50
CA VAL A 215 -4.00 -4.65 -1.50
C VAL A 215 -4.83 -4.09 -2.64
N ILE A 216 -4.58 -2.85 -3.06
CA ILE A 216 -5.39 -2.17 -4.10
C ILE A 216 -5.38 -2.94 -5.43
N HIS A 217 -4.26 -3.56 -5.79
CA HIS A 217 -4.14 -4.38 -7.00
C HIS A 217 -5.08 -5.58 -6.97
N ASP A 218 -5.24 -6.21 -5.80
CA ASP A 218 -6.18 -7.32 -5.61
C ASP A 218 -7.64 -6.85 -5.71
N VAL A 219 -7.95 -5.70 -5.09
CA VAL A 219 -9.30 -5.11 -5.13
C VAL A 219 -9.71 -4.75 -6.56
N LEU A 220 -8.78 -4.19 -7.33
CA LEU A 220 -9.03 -3.68 -8.68
C LEU A 220 -8.81 -4.73 -9.78
N GLY A 221 -8.29 -5.92 -9.44
CA GLY A 221 -7.96 -6.95 -10.43
C GLY A 221 -6.83 -6.52 -11.37
N LEU A 222 -5.79 -5.85 -10.84
CA LEU A 222 -4.62 -5.40 -11.62
C LEU A 222 -3.48 -6.43 -11.62
N GLY A 223 -3.54 -7.43 -10.74
CA GLY A 223 -2.42 -8.35 -10.50
C GLY A 223 -2.17 -9.36 -11.61
N GLY A 224 -3.10 -9.61 -12.53
CA GLY A 224 -2.95 -10.54 -13.67
C GLY A 224 -2.55 -11.99 -13.32
N GLY A 225 -2.54 -12.35 -12.04
CA GLY A 225 -2.05 -13.65 -11.55
C GLY A 225 -3.14 -14.72 -11.52
N GLU A 226 -2.76 -15.97 -11.83
CA GLU A 226 -3.65 -17.13 -11.75
C GLU A 226 -4.06 -17.48 -10.32
N TYR A 227 -3.31 -17.03 -9.31
CA TYR A 227 -3.55 -17.35 -7.90
C TYR A 227 -3.86 -16.12 -7.06
N LEU A 228 -5.08 -16.07 -6.53
CA LEU A 228 -5.49 -15.11 -5.51
C LEU A 228 -5.58 -15.80 -4.15
N PRO A 229 -5.08 -15.18 -3.07
CA PRO A 229 -5.30 -15.67 -1.71
C PRO A 229 -6.79 -15.84 -1.42
N LYS A 230 -7.16 -16.87 -0.66
CA LYS A 230 -8.57 -17.19 -0.33
C LYS A 230 -9.38 -15.99 0.21
N PHE A 231 -8.74 -15.09 0.90
CA PHE A 231 -9.38 -13.92 1.51
C PHE A 231 -9.56 -12.73 0.55
N VAL A 232 -8.98 -12.80 -0.63
CA VAL A 232 -9.11 -11.77 -1.66
C VAL A 232 -10.41 -11.96 -2.41
N ARG A 233 -11.16 -10.87 -2.56
CA ARG A 233 -12.29 -10.75 -3.46
C ARG A 233 -12.06 -9.54 -4.37
N PRO A 234 -11.81 -9.74 -5.67
CA PRO A 234 -11.74 -8.64 -6.63
C PRO A 234 -13.12 -7.98 -6.79
N TYR A 235 -13.12 -6.67 -6.97
CA TYR A 235 -14.32 -5.87 -7.23
C TYR A 235 -14.33 -5.29 -8.65
N ALA A 236 -13.22 -5.43 -9.38
CA ALA A 236 -13.07 -5.06 -10.78
C ALA A 236 -12.07 -6.01 -11.46
N ASN A 237 -11.92 -5.87 -12.78
CA ASN A 237 -10.95 -6.61 -13.60
C ASN A 237 -10.19 -5.62 -14.51
N LEU A 238 -9.52 -4.64 -13.90
CA LEU A 238 -8.91 -3.54 -14.65
C LEU A 238 -7.70 -3.98 -15.48
N ALA A 239 -7.10 -5.14 -15.24
CA ALA A 239 -6.04 -5.66 -16.08
C ALA A 239 -6.55 -5.98 -17.48
N ASP A 240 -7.66 -6.72 -17.58
CA ASP A 240 -8.26 -7.08 -18.88
C ASP A 240 -8.84 -5.82 -19.57
N ASP A 241 -9.52 -4.94 -18.82
CA ASP A 241 -10.02 -3.67 -19.35
C ASP A 241 -8.89 -2.80 -19.96
N ALA A 242 -7.71 -2.81 -19.32
CA ALA A 242 -6.54 -2.09 -19.81
C ALA A 242 -5.95 -2.73 -21.07
N VAL A 243 -5.90 -4.07 -21.14
CA VAL A 243 -5.48 -4.81 -22.34
C VAL A 243 -6.39 -4.46 -23.52
N GLU A 244 -7.71 -4.61 -23.35
CA GLU A 244 -8.68 -4.29 -24.41
C GLU A 244 -8.59 -2.83 -24.86
N ALA A 245 -8.34 -1.89 -23.96
CA ALA A 245 -8.18 -0.48 -24.31
C ALA A 245 -6.93 -0.24 -25.14
N LEU A 246 -5.82 -0.91 -24.82
CA LEU A 246 -4.57 -0.81 -25.59
C LEU A 246 -4.70 -1.49 -26.97
N GLU A 247 -5.38 -2.64 -27.05
CA GLU A 247 -5.63 -3.33 -28.31
C GLU A 247 -6.41 -2.40 -29.27
N ARG A 248 -7.49 -1.74 -28.79
CA ARG A 248 -8.23 -0.78 -29.62
C ARG A 248 -7.36 0.39 -30.07
N PHE A 249 -6.53 0.92 -29.19
CA PHE A 249 -5.60 2.01 -29.56
C PHE A 249 -4.60 1.56 -30.62
N PHE A 250 -4.05 0.36 -30.51
CA PHE A 250 -3.11 -0.17 -31.49
C PHE A 250 -3.77 -0.43 -32.85
N ASP A 251 -4.99 -0.96 -32.86
CA ASP A 251 -5.78 -1.13 -34.09
C ASP A 251 -6.05 0.21 -34.78
N ASP A 252 -6.41 1.25 -34.04
CA ASP A 252 -6.62 2.62 -34.57
C ASP A 252 -5.32 3.19 -35.17
N VAL A 253 -4.17 2.93 -34.55
CA VAL A 253 -2.86 3.31 -35.08
C VAL A 253 -2.56 2.56 -36.38
N GLU A 254 -2.75 1.22 -36.44
CA GLU A 254 -2.48 0.40 -37.61
C GLU A 254 -3.38 0.76 -38.80
N THR A 255 -4.63 1.09 -38.53
CA THR A 255 -5.63 1.45 -39.56
C THR A 255 -5.60 2.92 -39.95
N GLY A 256 -4.81 3.74 -39.24
CA GLY A 256 -4.72 5.20 -39.49
C GLY A 256 -5.94 6.00 -39.05
N VAL A 257 -6.78 5.42 -38.18
CA VAL A 257 -7.91 6.10 -37.54
C VAL A 257 -7.39 7.07 -36.47
N PHE A 258 -6.31 6.70 -35.77
CA PHE A 258 -5.59 7.56 -34.82
C PHE A 258 -4.19 7.94 -35.37
N PRO A 259 -3.76 9.23 -35.31
CA PRO A 259 -4.56 10.38 -34.88
C PRO A 259 -5.54 10.84 -35.97
N SER A 260 -6.72 11.30 -35.56
CA SER A 260 -7.66 11.99 -36.44
C SER A 260 -7.32 13.47 -36.58
N ALA A 261 -8.14 14.24 -37.30
CA ALA A 261 -7.96 15.69 -37.40
C ALA A 261 -8.06 16.38 -36.02
N ASP A 262 -8.84 15.81 -35.08
CA ASP A 262 -9.06 16.41 -33.76
C ASP A 262 -7.82 16.27 -32.86
N GLU A 263 -6.99 15.24 -33.06
CA GLU A 263 -5.73 15.03 -32.33
C GLU A 263 -4.51 15.58 -33.08
N THR A 264 -4.72 16.25 -34.28
CA THR A 264 -3.64 16.72 -35.11
C THR A 264 -3.46 18.25 -35.03
N TYR A 265 -2.23 18.69 -34.88
CA TYR A 265 -1.89 20.12 -34.98
C TYR A 265 -1.68 20.50 -36.43
N HIS A 266 -2.41 21.49 -36.91
CA HIS A 266 -2.32 21.97 -38.26
C HIS A 266 -1.50 23.27 -38.33
N MET A 267 -0.65 23.37 -39.37
CA MET A 267 -0.01 24.62 -39.73
C MET A 267 -1.00 25.47 -40.56
N PRO A 268 -1.06 26.81 -40.40
CA PRO A 268 -1.83 27.66 -41.26
C PRO A 268 -1.42 27.49 -42.75
N ASP A 269 -2.40 27.44 -43.64
CA ASP A 269 -2.17 27.19 -45.10
C ASP A 269 -1.14 28.15 -45.70
N GLU A 270 -1.19 29.45 -45.37
CA GLU A 270 -0.21 30.45 -45.83
C GLU A 270 1.22 30.09 -45.40
N SER A 271 1.41 29.64 -44.15
CA SER A 271 2.72 29.21 -43.63
C SER A 271 3.20 27.94 -44.31
N PHE A 272 2.30 27.01 -44.61
CA PHE A 272 2.61 25.78 -45.33
C PHE A 272 3.07 26.05 -46.77
N GLU A 273 2.39 26.94 -47.49
CA GLU A 273 2.79 27.31 -48.86
C GLU A 273 4.17 28.02 -48.92
N ILE A 274 4.47 28.87 -47.91
CA ILE A 274 5.80 29.47 -47.77
C ILE A 274 6.86 28.38 -47.53
N LEU A 275 6.59 27.46 -46.61
CA LEU A 275 7.51 26.37 -46.31
C LEU A 275 7.77 25.46 -47.51
N ARG A 276 6.72 25.17 -48.31
CA ARG A 276 6.82 24.36 -49.52
C ARG A 276 7.70 25.06 -50.55
N GLY A 277 7.54 26.37 -50.76
CA GLY A 277 8.37 27.18 -51.67
C GLY A 277 9.83 27.25 -51.24
N LEU A 278 10.12 27.26 -49.93
CA LEU A 278 11.49 27.22 -49.41
C LEU A 278 12.13 25.83 -49.65
N SER A 279 11.40 24.75 -49.50
CA SER A 279 11.91 23.37 -49.72
C SER A 279 12.19 23.05 -51.19
N GLU A 280 11.49 23.70 -52.14
CA GLU A 280 11.72 23.57 -53.58
C GLU A 280 12.92 24.42 -54.06
N SER A 281 13.27 25.49 -53.33
CA SER A 281 14.37 26.41 -53.66
C SER A 281 15.73 26.01 -53.05
N GLU A 282 15.75 25.20 -52.01
CA GLU A 282 16.99 24.63 -51.40
C GLU A 282 17.08 23.16 -51.79
N THR A 283 18.07 22.82 -52.63
CA THR A 283 18.51 21.44 -52.76
C THR A 283 18.91 20.93 -51.38
N ILE A 284 18.04 20.11 -50.78
CA ILE A 284 18.34 19.51 -49.50
C ILE A 284 19.65 18.75 -49.63
N VAL A 285 20.69 19.28 -48.99
CA VAL A 285 21.98 18.60 -48.86
C VAL A 285 21.73 17.35 -48.05
N GLU A 286 21.85 16.17 -48.68
CA GLU A 286 21.85 14.87 -48.02
C GLU A 286 22.94 14.90 -46.93
N PHE A 287 22.53 14.67 -45.70
CA PHE A 287 23.39 14.35 -44.56
C PHE A 287 23.39 12.83 -44.34
#